data_2556f4bf11e44b1c72525eb2b43b7bd5
#
_entry.id   2556f4bf11e44b1c72525eb2b43b7bd5
#
_cell.length_a   1.000
_cell.length_b   1.000
_cell.length_c   1.000
_cell.angle_alpha   90.00
_cell.angle_beta   90.00
_cell.angle_gamma   90.00
#
_symmetry.space_group_name_H-M   'P 1'
#
loop_
_entity.id
_entity.type
_entity.pdbx_description
1 polymer ?
#
loop_
_entity_poly.entity_id
_entity_poly.type
_entity_poly.pdbx_seq_one_letter_code
_entity_poly.pdbx_strand_id
1 'polypeptide(L)'
;MRGYLDLMKLRVVELLLVSTLPAMVLAAKGLPDFGLAIATIFAGTLAAGSANAFNMVIESDLDKLMARTSKRPVVTGQISKSHATIFATLIGLLSLILFWNFTTPLATLLALVAIVFYVVVYTMALKQRTAQNIVWGGAAGCMPVLIGWAAVTNSLSLTAWAFFFVIFFWTPPHFWALAIKYKDDYAAAGTPMLPVVATKGRVLKEMWFHTILMIASSVWLILAADLPMWSLAITVVLGLVFARQLVALKEGSPEYAKVAGKIFQWSITYLSLLSVLLVVAQLLS
;
A
#
# COMPACT_ATOMS: atom_id res chain seq x y z
N MET A 1 14.60 -1.46 22.46
CA MET A 1 13.24 -1.05 22.03
C MET A 1 13.19 -0.45 20.62
N ARG A 2 14.00 0.57 20.28
CA ARG A 2 13.94 1.25 18.96
C ARG A 2 14.05 0.28 17.77
N GLY A 3 14.97 -0.69 17.80
CA GLY A 3 15.12 -1.66 16.72
C GLY A 3 13.87 -2.49 16.41
N TYR A 4 13.05 -2.82 17.42
CA TYR A 4 11.78 -3.53 17.20
C TYR A 4 10.72 -2.65 16.52
N LEU A 5 10.67 -1.36 16.83
CA LEU A 5 9.82 -0.40 16.11
C LEU A 5 10.29 -0.22 14.65
N ASP A 6 11.60 -0.21 14.44
CA ASP A 6 12.18 -0.14 13.09
C ASP A 6 11.84 -1.39 12.24
N LEU A 7 11.68 -2.58 12.86
CA LEU A 7 11.18 -3.79 12.18
C LEU A 7 9.77 -3.61 11.63
N MET A 8 8.91 -2.90 12.35
CA MET A 8 7.52 -2.69 11.96
C MET A 8 7.37 -1.69 10.78
N LYS A 9 8.38 -0.86 10.49
CA LYS A 9 8.34 0.21 9.46
C LYS A 9 7.12 1.12 9.60
N LEU A 10 6.89 1.70 10.77
CA LEU A 10 5.67 2.46 11.09
C LEU A 10 5.33 3.55 10.06
N ARG A 11 6.32 4.18 9.40
CA ARG A 11 6.08 5.15 8.33
C ARG A 11 5.34 4.57 7.11
N VAL A 12 5.50 3.28 6.83
CA VAL A 12 4.74 2.60 5.76
C VAL A 12 3.32 2.31 6.23
N VAL A 13 3.16 2.03 7.53
CA VAL A 13 1.85 1.78 8.17
C VAL A 13 0.96 3.03 8.11
N GLU A 14 1.51 4.24 8.20
CA GLU A 14 0.74 5.49 8.08
C GLU A 14 -0.10 5.53 6.79
N LEU A 15 0.48 5.12 5.65
CA LEU A 15 -0.24 5.04 4.37
C LEU A 15 -1.37 3.99 4.38
N LEU A 16 -1.16 2.88 5.10
CA LEU A 16 -2.22 1.86 5.26
C LEU A 16 -3.39 2.44 6.07
N LEU A 17 -3.10 3.23 7.10
CA LEU A 17 -4.13 3.86 7.92
C LEU A 17 -4.96 4.87 7.12
N VAL A 18 -4.35 5.63 6.22
CA VAL A 18 -5.04 6.61 5.34
C VAL A 18 -6.11 5.94 4.48
N SER A 19 -5.97 4.67 4.12
CA SER A 19 -6.99 3.95 3.35
C SER A 19 -8.03 3.22 4.21
N THR A 20 -7.66 2.77 5.41
CA THR A 20 -8.55 2.02 6.31
C THR A 20 -9.66 2.90 6.86
N LEU A 21 -9.33 4.10 7.38
CA LEU A 21 -10.32 4.97 7.99
C LEU A 21 -11.39 5.46 7.01
N PRO A 22 -11.06 5.96 5.79
CA PRO A 22 -12.08 6.28 4.80
C PRO A 22 -12.95 5.08 4.42
N ALA A 23 -12.37 3.87 4.32
CA ALA A 23 -13.15 2.66 4.06
C ALA A 23 -14.17 2.38 5.18
N MET A 24 -13.78 2.57 6.45
CA MET A 24 -14.68 2.44 7.59
C MET A 24 -15.78 3.51 7.59
N VAL A 25 -15.45 4.76 7.23
CA VAL A 25 -16.42 5.86 7.13
C VAL A 25 -17.47 5.57 6.04
N LEU A 26 -17.01 5.14 4.86
CA LEU A 26 -17.92 4.73 3.78
C LEU A 26 -18.78 3.53 4.16
N ALA A 27 -18.21 2.53 4.84
CA ALA A 27 -18.93 1.34 5.29
C ALA A 27 -20.00 1.64 6.34
N ALA A 28 -19.70 2.58 7.26
CA ALA A 28 -20.61 3.02 8.31
C ALA A 28 -21.67 4.03 7.79
N LYS A 29 -21.52 4.54 6.55
CA LYS A 29 -22.27 5.67 6.01
C LYS A 29 -22.28 6.89 6.96
N GLY A 30 -21.13 7.16 7.56
CA GLY A 30 -20.93 8.18 8.58
C GLY A 30 -19.70 7.89 9.42
N LEU A 31 -19.62 8.43 10.64
CA LEU A 31 -18.52 8.10 11.54
C LEU A 31 -18.69 6.68 12.11
N PRO A 32 -17.69 5.80 11.97
CA PRO A 32 -17.73 4.49 12.60
C PRO A 32 -17.64 4.62 14.13
N ASP A 33 -18.03 3.58 14.86
CA ASP A 33 -17.77 3.51 16.30
C ASP A 33 -16.31 3.77 16.61
N PHE A 34 -16.04 4.64 17.58
CA PHE A 34 -14.69 5.10 17.91
C PHE A 34 -13.81 3.96 18.43
N GLY A 35 -14.38 3.09 19.27
CA GLY A 35 -13.67 1.91 19.80
C GLY A 35 -13.31 0.93 18.70
N LEU A 36 -14.26 0.67 17.78
CA LEU A 36 -14.05 -0.17 16.61
C LEU A 36 -12.95 0.39 15.69
N ALA A 37 -12.95 1.71 15.45
CA ALA A 37 -11.95 2.36 14.62
C ALA A 37 -10.54 2.22 15.23
N ILE A 38 -10.38 2.52 16.52
CA ILE A 38 -9.10 2.35 17.25
C ILE A 38 -8.65 0.89 17.22
N ALA A 39 -9.53 -0.06 17.51
CA ALA A 39 -9.20 -1.48 17.52
C ALA A 39 -8.73 -1.95 16.14
N THR A 40 -9.45 -1.56 15.07
CA THR A 40 -9.11 -1.91 13.68
C THR A 40 -7.76 -1.33 13.28
N ILE A 41 -7.51 -0.05 13.56
CA ILE A 41 -6.26 0.63 13.23
C ILE A 41 -5.08 0.01 14.02
N PHE A 42 -5.25 -0.21 15.32
CA PHE A 42 -4.20 -0.77 16.15
C PHE A 42 -3.85 -2.21 15.75
N ALA A 43 -4.86 -3.07 15.60
CA ALA A 43 -4.67 -4.44 15.14
C ALA A 43 -4.07 -4.48 13.72
N GLY A 44 -4.54 -3.63 12.81
CA GLY A 44 -3.98 -3.50 11.45
C GLY A 44 -2.52 -3.05 11.44
N THR A 45 -2.14 -2.14 12.36
CA THR A 45 -0.74 -1.72 12.55
C THR A 45 0.15 -2.90 12.98
N LEU A 46 -0.32 -3.74 13.89
CA LEU A 46 0.40 -4.94 14.31
C LEU A 46 0.50 -5.98 13.18
N ALA A 47 -0.57 -6.18 12.39
CA ALA A 47 -0.56 -7.07 11.24
C ALA A 47 0.48 -6.63 10.19
N ALA A 48 0.46 -5.35 9.81
CA ALA A 48 1.41 -4.79 8.86
C ALA A 48 2.85 -4.80 9.42
N GLY A 49 3.01 -4.53 10.72
CA GLY A 49 4.28 -4.62 11.43
C GLY A 49 4.84 -6.04 11.42
N SER A 50 4.01 -7.05 11.68
CA SER A 50 4.35 -8.47 11.57
C SER A 50 4.87 -8.82 10.18
N ALA A 51 4.09 -8.49 9.15
CA ALA A 51 4.45 -8.75 7.76
C ALA A 51 5.77 -8.07 7.37
N ASN A 52 5.99 -6.83 7.80
CA ASN A 52 7.24 -6.09 7.56
C ASN A 52 8.44 -6.71 8.29
N ALA A 53 8.26 -7.17 9.53
CA ALA A 53 9.32 -7.82 10.30
C ALA A 53 9.74 -9.16 9.65
N PHE A 54 8.77 -10.00 9.22
CA PHE A 54 9.05 -11.20 8.43
C PHE A 54 9.78 -10.88 7.13
N ASN A 55 9.35 -9.84 6.39
CA ASN A 55 10.04 -9.41 5.18
C ASN A 55 11.51 -9.05 5.46
N MET A 56 11.81 -8.32 6.55
CA MET A 56 13.20 -7.99 6.91
C MET A 56 14.04 -9.22 7.26
N VAL A 57 13.44 -10.24 7.88
CA VAL A 57 14.13 -11.51 8.18
C VAL A 57 14.47 -12.27 6.91
N ILE A 58 13.46 -12.43 6.04
CA ILE A 58 13.59 -13.20 4.79
C ILE A 58 14.58 -12.52 3.83
N GLU A 59 14.52 -11.20 3.71
CA GLU A 59 15.34 -10.44 2.76
C GLU A 59 16.67 -9.95 3.35
N SER A 60 17.03 -10.33 4.57
CA SER A 60 18.19 -9.77 5.27
C SER A 60 19.50 -9.87 4.50
N ASP A 61 19.70 -10.90 3.67
CA ASP A 61 20.92 -11.06 2.88
C ASP A 61 20.90 -10.20 1.61
N LEU A 62 19.74 -9.98 1.00
CA LEU A 62 19.56 -9.04 -0.12
C LEU A 62 19.66 -7.59 0.35
N ASP A 63 19.15 -7.30 1.54
CA ASP A 63 19.17 -5.96 2.14
C ASP A 63 20.57 -5.43 2.39
N LYS A 64 21.57 -6.31 2.56
CA LYS A 64 23.00 -5.94 2.66
C LYS A 64 23.54 -5.30 1.38
N LEU A 65 23.00 -5.69 0.23
CA LEU A 65 23.45 -5.25 -1.09
C LEU A 65 22.90 -3.87 -1.50
N MET A 66 21.89 -3.37 -0.79
CA MET A 66 21.23 -2.10 -1.10
C MET A 66 21.60 -1.02 -0.08
N ALA A 67 22.07 0.14 -0.52
CA ALA A 67 22.45 1.26 0.35
C ALA A 67 21.29 1.71 1.26
N ARG A 68 20.06 1.68 0.74
CA ARG A 68 18.84 2.08 1.46
C ARG A 68 18.49 1.14 2.62
N THR A 69 18.80 -0.14 2.54
CA THR A 69 18.36 -1.17 3.50
C THR A 69 19.49 -1.78 4.34
N SER A 70 20.76 -1.49 4.01
CA SER A 70 21.94 -1.99 4.72
C SER A 70 21.98 -1.64 6.22
N LYS A 71 21.23 -0.62 6.65
CA LYS A 71 21.16 -0.18 8.06
C LYS A 71 19.98 -0.80 8.82
N ARG A 72 19.25 -1.75 8.24
CA ARG A 72 18.14 -2.42 8.92
C ARG A 72 18.59 -3.22 10.13
N PRO A 73 17.80 -3.32 11.22
CA PRO A 73 18.20 -3.97 12.49
C PRO A 73 18.68 -5.41 12.32
N VAL A 74 18.07 -6.19 11.41
CA VAL A 74 18.47 -7.58 11.15
C VAL A 74 19.78 -7.63 10.36
N VAL A 75 19.99 -6.69 9.44
CA VAL A 75 21.21 -6.60 8.61
C VAL A 75 22.42 -6.23 9.44
N THR A 76 22.27 -5.27 10.35
CA THR A 76 23.36 -4.79 11.23
C THR A 76 23.63 -5.73 12.41
N GLY A 77 22.82 -6.77 12.60
CA GLY A 77 22.94 -7.67 13.75
C GLY A 77 22.42 -7.08 15.07
N GLN A 78 21.79 -5.89 15.04
CA GLN A 78 21.17 -5.29 16.23
C GLN A 78 20.05 -6.19 16.81
N ILE A 79 19.35 -6.91 15.94
CA ILE A 79 18.36 -7.92 16.29
C ILE A 79 18.66 -9.18 15.47
N SER A 80 18.80 -10.32 16.14
CA SER A 80 19.02 -11.59 15.45
C SER A 80 17.80 -12.00 14.61
N LYS A 81 18.03 -12.80 13.56
CA LYS A 81 16.91 -13.34 12.73
C LYS A 81 15.88 -14.07 13.61
N SER A 82 16.33 -14.87 14.59
CA SER A 82 15.44 -15.61 15.50
C SER A 82 14.57 -14.68 16.34
N HIS A 83 15.17 -13.66 16.98
CA HIS A 83 14.41 -12.71 17.78
C HIS A 83 13.43 -11.89 16.91
N ALA A 84 13.83 -11.50 15.72
CA ALA A 84 12.93 -10.80 14.79
C ALA A 84 11.76 -11.69 14.33
N THR A 85 12.01 -13.00 14.09
CA THR A 85 10.96 -13.97 13.74
C THR A 85 9.98 -14.18 14.90
N ILE A 86 10.48 -14.37 16.12
CA ILE A 86 9.62 -14.51 17.31
C ILE A 86 8.76 -13.26 17.49
N PHE A 87 9.37 -12.09 17.41
CA PHE A 87 8.65 -10.81 17.52
C PHE A 87 7.56 -10.68 16.44
N ALA A 88 7.89 -10.96 15.17
CA ALA A 88 6.95 -10.93 14.07
C ALA A 88 5.75 -11.86 14.31
N THR A 89 6.02 -13.09 14.76
CA THR A 89 4.99 -14.07 15.08
C THR A 89 4.09 -13.59 16.22
N LEU A 90 4.68 -13.11 17.32
CA LEU A 90 3.92 -12.66 18.47
C LEU A 90 3.00 -11.48 18.17
N ILE A 91 3.50 -10.45 17.46
CA ILE A 91 2.66 -9.30 17.09
C ILE A 91 1.61 -9.66 16.04
N GLY A 92 1.90 -10.62 15.16
CA GLY A 92 0.93 -11.15 14.19
C GLY A 92 -0.20 -11.90 14.88
N LEU A 93 0.11 -12.80 15.80
CA LEU A 93 -0.90 -13.49 16.63
C LEU A 93 -1.72 -12.52 17.48
N LEU A 94 -1.06 -11.56 18.12
CA LEU A 94 -1.75 -10.52 18.90
C LEU A 94 -2.70 -9.71 18.01
N SER A 95 -2.28 -9.35 16.81
CA SER A 95 -3.14 -8.67 15.83
C SER A 95 -4.41 -9.48 15.54
N LEU A 96 -4.28 -10.78 15.24
CA LEU A 96 -5.42 -11.65 14.93
C LEU A 96 -6.36 -11.82 16.12
N ILE A 97 -5.80 -11.93 17.33
CA ILE A 97 -6.59 -12.00 18.58
C ILE A 97 -7.38 -10.70 18.78
N LEU A 98 -6.77 -9.54 18.52
CA LEU A 98 -7.46 -8.25 18.62
C LEU A 98 -8.54 -8.11 17.56
N PHE A 99 -8.27 -8.47 16.31
CA PHE A 99 -9.30 -8.48 15.27
C PHE A 99 -10.47 -9.37 15.64
N TRP A 100 -10.21 -10.58 16.10
CA TRP A 100 -11.25 -11.55 16.47
C TRP A 100 -12.16 -11.06 17.61
N ASN A 101 -11.58 -10.42 18.62
CA ASN A 101 -12.33 -10.00 19.81
C ASN A 101 -13.01 -8.64 19.65
N PHE A 102 -12.49 -7.73 18.82
CA PHE A 102 -12.95 -6.35 18.75
C PHE A 102 -13.51 -5.95 17.38
N THR A 103 -13.48 -6.83 16.39
CA THR A 103 -14.04 -6.58 15.06
C THR A 103 -14.87 -7.78 14.59
N THR A 104 -14.78 -8.13 13.32
CA THR A 104 -15.59 -9.20 12.72
C THR A 104 -14.71 -10.40 12.31
N PRO A 105 -15.29 -11.62 12.22
CA PRO A 105 -14.57 -12.78 11.70
C PRO A 105 -14.02 -12.57 10.30
N LEU A 106 -14.73 -11.85 9.43
CA LEU A 106 -14.27 -11.58 8.07
C LEU A 106 -13.04 -10.65 8.08
N ALA A 107 -13.04 -9.59 8.91
CA ALA A 107 -11.88 -8.70 9.05
C ALA A 107 -10.65 -9.47 9.56
N THR A 108 -10.83 -10.39 10.52
CA THR A 108 -9.78 -11.26 11.03
C THR A 108 -9.21 -12.16 9.94
N LEU A 109 -10.07 -12.81 9.15
CA LEU A 109 -9.66 -13.65 8.03
C LEU A 109 -8.88 -12.84 6.98
N LEU A 110 -9.36 -11.66 6.62
CA LEU A 110 -8.69 -10.78 5.66
C LEU A 110 -7.34 -10.30 6.19
N ALA A 111 -7.20 -10.01 7.49
CA ALA A 111 -5.92 -9.66 8.10
C ALA A 111 -4.92 -10.84 8.04
N LEU A 112 -5.36 -12.06 8.32
CA LEU A 112 -4.54 -13.26 8.15
C LEU A 112 -4.10 -13.45 6.70
N VAL A 113 -5.06 -13.34 5.77
CA VAL A 113 -4.78 -13.43 4.32
C VAL A 113 -3.77 -12.36 3.90
N ALA A 114 -3.89 -11.12 4.39
CA ALA A 114 -2.95 -10.04 4.09
C ALA A 114 -1.53 -10.36 4.55
N ILE A 115 -1.35 -10.85 5.79
CA ILE A 115 -0.04 -11.23 6.33
C ILE A 115 0.57 -12.36 5.47
N VAL A 116 -0.20 -13.43 5.24
CA VAL A 116 0.27 -14.60 4.47
C VAL A 116 0.59 -14.20 3.03
N PHE A 117 -0.27 -13.43 2.38
CA PHE A 117 -0.05 -12.98 1.01
C PHE A 117 1.21 -12.12 0.89
N TYR A 118 1.41 -11.16 1.81
CA TYR A 118 2.59 -10.32 1.80
C TYR A 118 3.88 -11.11 2.04
N VAL A 119 3.88 -12.04 2.99
CA VAL A 119 5.06 -12.81 3.36
C VAL A 119 5.35 -13.90 2.33
N VAL A 120 4.37 -14.76 2.03
CA VAL A 120 4.59 -15.94 1.19
C VAL A 120 4.52 -15.58 -0.29
N VAL A 121 3.42 -14.94 -0.72
CA VAL A 121 3.22 -14.70 -2.15
C VAL A 121 4.11 -13.56 -2.63
N TYR A 122 4.06 -12.39 -2.00
CA TYR A 122 4.86 -11.25 -2.46
C TYR A 122 6.35 -11.42 -2.16
N THR A 123 6.73 -11.57 -0.88
CA THR A 123 8.15 -11.54 -0.48
C THR A 123 8.90 -12.77 -0.96
N MET A 124 8.36 -13.99 -0.76
CA MET A 124 9.07 -15.23 -1.09
C MET A 124 8.90 -15.65 -2.55
N ALA A 125 7.69 -15.48 -3.14
CA ALA A 125 7.43 -16.01 -4.47
C ALA A 125 7.61 -14.98 -5.59
N LEU A 126 7.07 -13.76 -5.49
CA LEU A 126 7.01 -12.82 -6.62
C LEU A 126 8.21 -11.89 -6.72
N LYS A 127 8.67 -11.33 -5.61
CA LYS A 127 9.57 -10.18 -5.59
C LYS A 127 10.89 -10.40 -6.34
N GLN A 128 11.45 -11.60 -6.27
CA GLN A 128 12.70 -11.95 -6.92
C GLN A 128 12.53 -12.66 -8.27
N ARG A 129 11.29 -12.93 -8.71
CA ARG A 129 11.05 -13.80 -9.87
C ARG A 129 10.37 -13.10 -11.03
N THR A 130 9.72 -11.97 -10.82
CA THR A 130 8.96 -11.30 -11.88
C THR A 130 9.07 -9.79 -11.84
N ALA A 131 9.11 -9.17 -13.02
CA ALA A 131 9.05 -7.71 -13.18
C ALA A 131 7.68 -7.13 -12.78
N GLN A 132 6.64 -7.97 -12.75
CA GLN A 132 5.28 -7.61 -12.33
C GLN A 132 5.06 -7.79 -10.81
N ASN A 133 6.15 -7.99 -10.04
CA ASN A 133 6.08 -8.18 -8.59
C ASN A 133 5.30 -7.08 -7.85
N ILE A 134 5.40 -5.83 -8.31
CA ILE A 134 4.68 -4.68 -7.75
C ILE A 134 3.20 -4.72 -8.08
N VAL A 135 2.81 -5.17 -9.27
CA VAL A 135 1.39 -5.25 -9.66
C VAL A 135 0.68 -6.27 -8.78
N TRP A 136 1.14 -7.51 -8.80
CA TRP A 136 0.49 -8.58 -8.03
C TRP A 136 0.71 -8.45 -6.52
N GLY A 137 1.93 -8.08 -6.10
CA GLY A 137 2.26 -7.84 -4.70
C GLY A 137 1.53 -6.62 -4.12
N GLY A 138 1.14 -5.67 -4.96
CA GLY A 138 0.34 -4.50 -4.59
C GLY A 138 -1.01 -4.84 -3.97
N ALA A 139 -1.56 -6.03 -4.27
CA ALA A 139 -2.80 -6.50 -3.64
C ALA A 139 -2.70 -6.56 -2.11
N ALA A 140 -1.52 -6.86 -1.54
CA ALA A 140 -1.32 -6.80 -0.10
C ALA A 140 -1.55 -5.38 0.47
N GLY A 141 -1.11 -4.35 -0.26
CA GLY A 141 -1.30 -2.94 0.11
C GLY A 141 -2.76 -2.46 0.00
N CYS A 142 -3.62 -3.21 -0.69
CA CYS A 142 -5.05 -2.91 -0.83
C CYS A 142 -5.89 -3.53 0.29
N MET A 143 -5.38 -4.54 0.98
CA MET A 143 -6.11 -5.28 2.02
C MET A 143 -6.65 -4.39 3.16
N PRO A 144 -5.97 -3.32 3.59
CA PRO A 144 -6.49 -2.42 4.62
C PRO A 144 -7.86 -1.83 4.31
N VAL A 145 -8.18 -1.57 3.03
CA VAL A 145 -9.51 -1.13 2.60
C VAL A 145 -10.57 -2.20 2.91
N LEU A 146 -10.31 -3.44 2.48
CA LEU A 146 -11.25 -4.55 2.68
C LEU A 146 -11.39 -4.90 4.17
N ILE A 147 -10.29 -4.84 4.93
CA ILE A 147 -10.28 -5.09 6.38
C ILE A 147 -11.09 -4.02 7.09
N GLY A 148 -10.87 -2.72 6.78
CA GLY A 148 -11.63 -1.62 7.36
C GLY A 148 -13.12 -1.70 7.05
N TRP A 149 -13.48 -2.03 5.81
CA TRP A 149 -14.87 -2.25 5.40
C TRP A 149 -15.50 -3.43 6.16
N ALA A 150 -14.83 -4.58 6.16
CA ALA A 150 -15.31 -5.79 6.81
C ALA A 150 -15.40 -5.64 8.33
N ALA A 151 -14.53 -4.85 8.96
CA ALA A 151 -14.60 -4.57 10.39
C ALA A 151 -15.92 -3.91 10.80
N VAL A 152 -16.51 -3.09 9.91
CA VAL A 152 -17.79 -2.41 10.15
C VAL A 152 -18.98 -3.29 9.79
N THR A 153 -18.93 -4.00 8.64
CA THR A 153 -20.11 -4.61 8.03
C THR A 153 -20.13 -6.14 8.05
N ASN A 154 -19.04 -6.78 8.41
CA ASN A 154 -18.81 -8.23 8.26
C ASN A 154 -19.12 -8.76 6.85
N SER A 155 -18.96 -7.92 5.84
CA SER A 155 -19.23 -8.22 4.44
C SER A 155 -18.32 -7.41 3.52
N LEU A 156 -18.37 -7.67 2.21
CA LEU A 156 -17.71 -6.87 1.19
C LEU A 156 -18.75 -6.40 0.17
N SER A 157 -18.67 -5.13 -0.21
CA SER A 157 -19.56 -4.52 -1.21
C SER A 157 -18.79 -4.15 -2.49
N LEU A 158 -19.51 -3.74 -3.53
CA LEU A 158 -18.90 -3.17 -4.75
C LEU A 158 -18.09 -1.92 -4.43
N THR A 159 -18.52 -1.11 -3.47
CA THR A 159 -17.78 0.08 -3.02
C THR A 159 -16.43 -0.29 -2.40
N ALA A 160 -16.38 -1.33 -1.56
CA ALA A 160 -15.13 -1.84 -0.99
C ALA A 160 -14.17 -2.31 -2.09
N TRP A 161 -14.66 -3.04 -3.08
CA TRP A 161 -13.87 -3.49 -4.21
C TRP A 161 -13.44 -2.33 -5.12
N ALA A 162 -14.28 -1.34 -5.36
CA ALA A 162 -13.89 -0.14 -6.11
C ALA A 162 -12.72 0.58 -5.43
N PHE A 163 -12.77 0.74 -4.10
CA PHE A 163 -11.67 1.37 -3.37
C PHE A 163 -10.41 0.49 -3.34
N PHE A 164 -10.56 -0.84 -3.22
CA PHE A 164 -9.45 -1.78 -3.40
C PHE A 164 -8.76 -1.57 -4.74
N PHE A 165 -9.50 -1.46 -5.85
CA PHE A 165 -8.93 -1.26 -7.17
C PHE A 165 -8.30 0.12 -7.36
N VAL A 166 -8.77 1.16 -6.67
CA VAL A 166 -8.06 2.46 -6.64
C VAL A 166 -6.63 2.26 -6.13
N ILE A 167 -6.46 1.59 -4.97
CA ILE A 167 -5.13 1.36 -4.38
C ILE A 167 -4.31 0.39 -5.25
N PHE A 168 -4.95 -0.64 -5.79
CA PHE A 168 -4.30 -1.63 -6.64
C PHE A 168 -3.66 -0.99 -7.88
N PHE A 169 -4.41 -0.15 -8.59
CA PHE A 169 -3.90 0.53 -9.78
C PHE A 169 -3.04 1.76 -9.44
N TRP A 170 -3.16 2.33 -8.25
CA TRP A 170 -2.26 3.37 -7.75
C TRP A 170 -0.85 2.82 -7.44
N THR A 171 -0.76 1.59 -6.97
CA THR A 171 0.48 0.97 -6.50
C THR A 171 1.59 0.93 -7.57
N PRO A 172 1.36 0.48 -8.82
CA PRO A 172 2.43 0.40 -9.82
C PRO A 172 3.02 1.76 -10.21
N PRO A 173 2.27 2.81 -10.57
CA PRO A 173 2.85 4.12 -10.86
C PRO A 173 3.65 4.70 -9.69
N HIS A 174 3.17 4.52 -8.45
CA HIS A 174 3.84 4.94 -7.24
C HIS A 174 5.20 4.25 -7.06
N PHE A 175 5.20 2.92 -7.04
CA PHE A 175 6.43 2.16 -6.79
C PHE A 175 7.39 2.17 -7.96
N TRP A 176 6.93 2.21 -9.21
CA TRP A 176 7.85 2.32 -10.34
C TRP A 176 8.49 3.70 -10.42
N ALA A 177 7.80 4.77 -10.04
CA ALA A 177 8.40 6.08 -9.88
C ALA A 177 9.53 6.07 -8.83
N LEU A 178 9.32 5.39 -7.70
CA LEU A 178 10.35 5.17 -6.68
C LEU A 178 11.49 4.30 -7.21
N ALA A 179 11.18 3.21 -7.93
CA ALA A 179 12.16 2.28 -8.47
C ALA A 179 13.05 2.91 -9.55
N ILE A 180 12.56 3.89 -10.30
CA ILE A 180 13.39 4.69 -11.22
C ILE A 180 14.50 5.41 -10.44
N LYS A 181 14.16 6.00 -9.28
CA LYS A 181 15.12 6.71 -8.42
C LYS A 181 16.18 5.78 -7.81
N TYR A 182 15.80 4.55 -7.46
CA TYR A 182 16.66 3.56 -6.80
C TYR A 182 17.03 2.40 -7.72
N LYS A 183 17.13 2.67 -9.03
CA LYS A 183 17.35 1.64 -10.06
C LYS A 183 18.61 0.82 -9.79
N ASP A 184 19.71 1.49 -9.44
CA ASP A 184 21.02 0.86 -9.23
C ASP A 184 21.00 -0.03 -7.98
N ASP A 185 20.34 0.38 -6.90
CA ASP A 185 20.16 -0.44 -5.68
C ASP A 185 19.39 -1.74 -5.99
N TYR A 186 18.33 -1.65 -6.78
CA TYR A 186 17.54 -2.84 -7.16
C TYR A 186 18.31 -3.75 -8.12
N ALA A 187 19.10 -3.17 -9.03
CA ALA A 187 19.96 -3.92 -9.93
C ALA A 187 21.05 -4.67 -9.16
N ALA A 188 21.71 -4.00 -8.20
CA ALA A 188 22.74 -4.62 -7.34
C ALA A 188 22.21 -5.79 -6.52
N ALA A 189 20.95 -5.72 -6.08
CA ALA A 189 20.26 -6.80 -5.35
C ALA A 189 19.66 -7.88 -6.27
N GLY A 190 19.80 -7.78 -7.59
CA GLY A 190 19.20 -8.71 -8.54
C GLY A 190 17.67 -8.71 -8.54
N THR A 191 17.03 -7.68 -7.96
CA THR A 191 15.57 -7.58 -7.88
C THR A 191 15.02 -7.07 -9.22
N PRO A 192 14.20 -7.86 -9.95
CA PRO A 192 13.77 -7.52 -11.31
C PRO A 192 12.62 -6.51 -11.31
N MET A 193 12.81 -5.33 -10.69
CA MET A 193 11.83 -4.26 -10.79
C MET A 193 11.66 -3.83 -12.24
N LEU A 194 10.45 -3.50 -12.68
CA LEU A 194 10.19 -3.16 -14.08
C LEU A 194 11.16 -2.08 -14.63
N PRO A 195 11.48 -0.97 -13.91
CA PRO A 195 12.46 -0.01 -14.40
C PRO A 195 13.91 -0.53 -14.50
N VAL A 196 14.22 -1.67 -13.88
CA VAL A 196 15.54 -2.31 -13.96
C VAL A 196 15.66 -3.12 -15.25
N VAL A 197 14.62 -3.89 -15.59
CA VAL A 197 14.67 -4.93 -16.64
C VAL A 197 13.99 -4.52 -17.94
N ALA A 198 13.21 -3.43 -17.94
CA ALA A 198 12.48 -2.98 -19.13
C ALA A 198 13.00 -1.63 -19.67
N THR A 199 12.67 -1.34 -20.91
CA THR A 199 12.93 -0.02 -21.53
C THR A 199 12.10 1.07 -20.84
N LYS A 200 12.60 2.30 -20.84
CA LYS A 200 11.87 3.46 -20.28
C LYS A 200 10.49 3.63 -20.95
N GLY A 201 10.40 3.39 -22.27
CA GLY A 201 9.14 3.45 -22.99
C GLY A 201 8.11 2.42 -22.53
N ARG A 202 8.54 1.17 -22.21
CA ARG A 202 7.67 0.16 -21.63
C ARG A 202 7.23 0.56 -20.22
N VAL A 203 8.14 1.03 -19.38
CA VAL A 203 7.80 1.51 -18.03
C VAL A 203 6.73 2.60 -18.10
N LEU A 204 6.91 3.58 -18.99
CA LEU A 204 5.96 4.68 -19.17
C LEU A 204 4.58 4.19 -19.63
N LYS A 205 4.52 3.25 -20.60
CA LYS A 205 3.25 2.63 -21.04
C LYS A 205 2.52 1.95 -19.91
N GLU A 206 3.22 1.15 -19.12
CA GLU A 206 2.64 0.45 -17.95
C GLU A 206 2.18 1.46 -16.88
N MET A 207 2.94 2.51 -16.61
CA MET A 207 2.52 3.57 -15.68
C MET A 207 1.24 4.27 -16.18
N TRP A 208 1.13 4.58 -17.48
CA TRP A 208 -0.07 5.16 -18.06
C TRP A 208 -1.27 4.22 -17.95
N PHE A 209 -1.11 2.95 -18.30
CA PHE A 209 -2.16 1.95 -18.21
C PHE A 209 -2.76 1.90 -16.78
N HIS A 210 -1.90 1.77 -15.78
CA HIS A 210 -2.35 1.71 -14.38
C HIS A 210 -2.93 3.05 -13.90
N THR A 211 -2.40 4.20 -14.36
CA THR A 211 -2.95 5.51 -14.02
C THR A 211 -4.37 5.71 -14.57
N ILE A 212 -4.62 5.31 -15.80
CA ILE A 212 -5.97 5.37 -16.39
C ILE A 212 -6.94 4.50 -15.60
N LEU A 213 -6.54 3.27 -15.26
CA LEU A 213 -7.36 2.37 -14.46
C LEU A 213 -7.57 2.88 -13.03
N MET A 214 -6.57 3.52 -12.42
CA MET A 214 -6.68 4.18 -11.13
C MET A 214 -7.74 5.29 -11.16
N ILE A 215 -7.69 6.17 -12.16
CA ILE A 215 -8.69 7.25 -12.33
C ILE A 215 -10.09 6.66 -12.56
N ALA A 216 -10.21 5.66 -13.43
CA ALA A 216 -11.48 4.98 -13.68
C ALA A 216 -12.05 4.32 -12.41
N SER A 217 -11.18 3.65 -11.64
CA SER A 217 -11.59 3.04 -10.35
C SER A 217 -11.99 4.10 -9.33
N SER A 218 -11.34 5.28 -9.31
CA SER A 218 -11.72 6.37 -8.41
C SER A 218 -13.07 6.97 -8.78
N VAL A 219 -13.37 7.11 -10.07
CA VAL A 219 -14.71 7.50 -10.55
C VAL A 219 -15.73 6.43 -10.16
N TRP A 220 -15.43 5.17 -10.41
CA TRP A 220 -16.30 4.06 -10.01
C TRP A 220 -16.57 4.06 -8.50
N LEU A 221 -15.55 4.32 -7.68
CA LEU A 221 -15.71 4.40 -6.22
C LEU A 221 -16.71 5.47 -5.81
N ILE A 222 -16.62 6.69 -6.36
CA ILE A 222 -17.57 7.77 -6.05
C ILE A 222 -19.02 7.37 -6.42
N LEU A 223 -19.19 6.77 -7.60
CA LEU A 223 -20.51 6.31 -8.06
C LEU A 223 -21.04 5.12 -7.24
N ALA A 224 -20.20 4.14 -6.92
CA ALA A 224 -20.58 2.97 -6.14
C ALA A 224 -20.89 3.30 -4.66
N ALA A 225 -20.32 4.38 -4.14
CA ALA A 225 -20.58 4.89 -2.79
C ALA A 225 -21.77 5.87 -2.74
N ASP A 226 -22.39 6.16 -3.89
CA ASP A 226 -23.49 7.13 -4.03
C ASP A 226 -23.17 8.52 -3.42
N LEU A 227 -21.91 8.96 -3.62
CA LEU A 227 -21.43 10.23 -3.09
C LEU A 227 -21.87 11.42 -3.95
N PRO A 228 -21.96 12.64 -3.39
CA PRO A 228 -22.40 13.82 -4.09
C PRO A 228 -21.60 14.12 -5.36
N MET A 229 -22.25 14.61 -6.43
CA MET A 229 -21.64 14.86 -7.75
C MET A 229 -20.46 15.85 -7.73
N TRP A 230 -20.42 16.77 -6.74
CA TRP A 230 -19.25 17.65 -6.59
C TRP A 230 -17.97 16.87 -6.24
N SER A 231 -18.07 15.75 -5.51
CA SER A 231 -16.93 14.89 -5.20
C SER A 231 -16.40 14.17 -6.43
N LEU A 232 -17.26 13.82 -7.38
CA LEU A 232 -16.87 13.27 -8.67
C LEU A 232 -16.02 14.28 -9.46
N ALA A 233 -16.45 15.54 -9.54
CA ALA A 233 -15.71 16.59 -10.23
C ALA A 233 -14.30 16.78 -9.62
N ILE A 234 -14.18 16.81 -8.30
CA ILE A 234 -12.88 16.91 -7.62
C ILE A 234 -12.02 15.67 -7.89
N THR A 235 -12.60 14.46 -7.86
CA THR A 235 -11.90 13.20 -8.16
C THR A 235 -11.31 13.21 -9.57
N VAL A 236 -12.07 13.66 -10.57
CA VAL A 236 -11.59 13.79 -11.95
C VAL A 236 -10.43 14.80 -12.04
N VAL A 237 -10.57 15.96 -11.38
CA VAL A 237 -9.50 16.98 -11.37
C VAL A 237 -8.23 16.42 -10.73
N LEU A 238 -8.32 15.72 -9.59
CA LEU A 238 -7.17 15.08 -8.94
C LEU A 238 -6.50 14.06 -9.89
N GLY A 239 -7.30 13.26 -10.59
CA GLY A 239 -6.79 12.30 -11.58
C GLY A 239 -6.07 12.97 -12.73
N LEU A 240 -6.63 14.04 -13.28
CA LEU A 240 -6.01 14.81 -14.39
C LEU A 240 -4.71 15.49 -13.94
N VAL A 241 -4.68 16.04 -12.72
CA VAL A 241 -3.44 16.62 -12.13
C VAL A 241 -2.37 15.55 -12.00
N PHE A 242 -2.71 14.34 -11.55
CA PHE A 242 -1.76 13.24 -11.49
C PHE A 242 -1.29 12.81 -12.89
N ALA A 243 -2.21 12.63 -13.84
CA ALA A 243 -1.89 12.27 -15.23
C ALA A 243 -0.95 13.29 -15.89
N ARG A 244 -1.14 14.60 -15.62
CA ARG A 244 -0.24 15.67 -16.09
C ARG A 244 1.22 15.46 -15.64
N GLN A 245 1.45 14.89 -14.45
CA GLN A 245 2.81 14.60 -13.99
C GLN A 245 3.47 13.51 -14.85
N LEU A 246 2.70 12.53 -15.32
CA LEU A 246 3.22 11.48 -16.22
C LEU A 246 3.61 12.02 -17.58
N VAL A 247 2.89 13.03 -18.11
CA VAL A 247 3.24 13.68 -19.40
C VAL A 247 4.65 14.28 -19.35
N ALA A 248 5.09 14.74 -18.18
CA ALA A 248 6.44 15.29 -17.98
C ALA A 248 7.54 14.22 -17.97
N LEU A 249 7.20 12.92 -17.79
CA LEU A 249 8.14 11.81 -17.76
C LEU A 249 8.54 11.38 -19.17
N LYS A 250 9.54 12.07 -19.77
CA LYS A 250 10.01 11.82 -21.14
C LYS A 250 11.25 10.93 -21.13
N GLU A 251 11.28 9.91 -21.99
CA GLU A 251 12.33 8.88 -22.05
C GLU A 251 13.74 9.43 -22.20
N GLY A 252 13.95 10.44 -23.04
CA GLY A 252 15.26 11.06 -23.34
C GLY A 252 15.63 12.22 -22.40
N SER A 253 14.80 12.56 -21.41
CA SER A 253 15.05 13.72 -20.55
C SER A 253 16.19 13.47 -19.58
N PRO A 254 17.14 14.41 -19.42
CA PRO A 254 18.17 14.34 -18.36
C PRO A 254 17.55 14.44 -16.96
N GLU A 255 16.35 14.98 -16.84
CA GLU A 255 15.61 15.09 -15.58
C GLU A 255 14.72 13.88 -15.24
N TYR A 256 14.82 12.77 -16.01
CA TYR A 256 13.93 11.62 -15.90
C TYR A 256 13.75 11.12 -14.44
N ALA A 257 14.85 10.95 -13.69
CA ALA A 257 14.80 10.51 -12.30
C ALA A 257 14.19 11.57 -11.36
N LYS A 258 14.43 12.85 -11.62
CA LYS A 258 13.84 13.97 -10.84
C LYS A 258 12.33 14.06 -11.06
N VAL A 259 11.88 13.91 -12.30
CA VAL A 259 10.44 13.87 -12.63
C VAL A 259 9.77 12.64 -11.99
N ALA A 260 10.42 11.47 -12.05
CA ALA A 260 9.92 10.28 -11.35
C ALA A 260 9.78 10.52 -9.84
N GLY A 261 10.74 11.20 -9.21
CA GLY A 261 10.62 11.61 -7.80
C GLY A 261 9.42 12.52 -7.52
N LYS A 262 9.08 13.44 -8.43
CA LYS A 262 7.87 14.27 -8.31
C LYS A 262 6.58 13.42 -8.46
N ILE A 263 6.55 12.48 -9.41
CA ILE A 263 5.41 11.57 -9.58
C ILE A 263 5.19 10.75 -8.30
N PHE A 264 6.26 10.25 -7.68
CA PHE A 264 6.19 9.55 -6.40
C PHE A 264 5.55 10.42 -5.31
N GLN A 265 5.94 11.68 -5.17
CA GLN A 265 5.34 12.61 -4.19
C GLN A 265 3.87 12.91 -4.52
N TRP A 266 3.57 13.18 -5.79
CA TRP A 266 2.20 13.44 -6.22
C TRP A 266 1.27 12.24 -6.06
N SER A 267 1.78 11.02 -6.15
CA SER A 267 0.98 9.82 -5.89
C SER A 267 0.52 9.73 -4.43
N ILE A 268 1.37 10.14 -3.48
CA ILE A 268 1.01 10.22 -2.06
C ILE A 268 -0.04 11.32 -1.86
N THR A 269 0.19 12.52 -2.43
CA THR A 269 -0.75 13.64 -2.37
C THR A 269 -2.12 13.26 -2.95
N TYR A 270 -2.15 12.58 -4.11
CA TYR A 270 -3.38 12.09 -4.72
C TYR A 270 -4.19 11.21 -3.78
N LEU A 271 -3.55 10.19 -3.23
CA LEU A 271 -4.23 9.24 -2.33
C LEU A 271 -4.72 9.92 -1.06
N SER A 272 -3.91 10.81 -0.46
CA SER A 272 -4.29 11.55 0.75
C SER A 272 -5.48 12.47 0.50
N LEU A 273 -5.46 13.24 -0.60
CA LEU A 273 -6.57 14.14 -0.94
C LEU A 273 -7.84 13.37 -1.29
N LEU A 274 -7.72 12.26 -2.03
CA LEU A 274 -8.87 11.39 -2.31
C LEU A 274 -9.44 10.83 -1.00
N SER A 275 -8.61 10.38 -0.07
CA SER A 275 -9.04 9.84 1.23
C SER A 275 -9.80 10.89 2.05
N VAL A 276 -9.29 12.13 2.11
CA VAL A 276 -10.00 13.24 2.77
C VAL A 276 -11.32 13.55 2.06
N LEU A 277 -11.30 13.59 0.72
CA LEU A 277 -12.50 13.83 -0.08
C LEU A 277 -13.61 12.79 0.20
N LEU A 278 -13.25 11.50 0.28
CA LEU A 278 -14.20 10.42 0.57
C LEU A 278 -14.86 10.62 1.94
N VAL A 279 -14.06 10.95 2.97
CA VAL A 279 -14.59 11.20 4.32
C VAL A 279 -15.51 12.42 4.32
N VAL A 280 -15.06 13.54 3.75
CA VAL A 280 -15.86 14.78 3.72
C VAL A 280 -17.15 14.59 2.91
N ALA A 281 -17.06 13.96 1.74
CA ALA A 281 -18.22 13.71 0.89
C ALA A 281 -19.24 12.80 1.58
N GLN A 282 -18.79 11.76 2.30
CA GLN A 282 -19.69 10.88 3.05
C GLN A 282 -20.36 11.57 4.24
N LEU A 283 -19.65 12.48 4.92
CA LEU A 283 -20.21 13.19 6.07
C LEU A 283 -21.15 14.34 5.68
N LEU A 284 -21.12 14.78 4.43
CA LEU A 284 -21.95 15.84 3.87
C LEU A 284 -23.08 15.31 2.94
N SER A 285 -23.20 13.99 2.80
CA SER A 285 -24.23 13.31 1.96
C SER A 285 -25.58 13.06 2.66
#